data_55d6d1d37fd9f37222a8eea8d447cb4e
#
_entry.id   55d6d1d37fd9f37222a8eea8d447cb4e
#
_cell.length_a   1.000
_cell.length_b   1.000
_cell.length_c   1.000
_cell.angle_alpha   90.00
_cell.angle_beta   90.00
_cell.angle_gamma   90.00
#
_symmetry.space_group_name_H-M   'P 1'
#
loop_
_entity.id
_entity.type
_entity.pdbx_description
1 polymer ?
#
loop_
_entity_poly.entity_id
_entity_poly.type
_entity_poly.pdbx_seq_one_letter_code
_entity_poly.pdbx_strand_id
1 'polypeptide(L)'
;MSQHETRILAVDDDEAILFTLRAIGKVAGWSMDTCSSPQRALDLVAERSYDLIVVDYHMPDMDGVVLVRRIRAVDHDVPIIVLTVDERLSLAERFSEAGASDFAVKPVKAADFISRVRLNLSGQRGKGDEGRSSMPKGLSQQTMNKVVAALASENEWLGAEDLAVRAGVSYQTVWRYLDALESDGRARVRLVYGGRGRPSKEYSLR
;
A
#
# COMPACT_ATOMS: atom_id res chain seq x y z
N MET A 1 -2.24 3.51 -31.55
CA MET A 1 -2.06 2.79 -30.28
C MET A 1 -2.94 3.50 -29.28
N SER A 2 -4.09 2.92 -28.90
CA SER A 2 -4.96 3.51 -27.86
C SER A 2 -4.21 3.51 -26.55
N GLN A 3 -3.93 4.69 -26.01
CA GLN A 3 -3.41 4.80 -24.64
C GLN A 3 -4.51 4.30 -23.73
N HIS A 4 -4.24 3.25 -22.94
CA HIS A 4 -5.15 2.80 -21.90
C HIS A 4 -5.27 3.94 -20.87
N GLU A 5 -6.45 4.52 -20.77
CA GLU A 5 -6.74 5.55 -19.77
C GLU A 5 -6.78 4.90 -18.39
N THR A 6 -5.89 5.32 -17.51
CA THR A 6 -5.85 4.78 -16.14
C THR A 6 -7.13 5.14 -15.39
N ARG A 7 -7.86 4.13 -14.92
CA ARG A 7 -9.11 4.29 -14.19
C ARG A 7 -8.95 3.97 -12.72
N ILE A 8 -9.29 4.92 -11.86
CA ILE A 8 -9.15 4.83 -10.40
C ILE A 8 -10.52 4.97 -9.76
N LEU A 9 -10.83 4.12 -8.76
CA LEU A 9 -11.96 4.32 -7.87
C LEU A 9 -11.48 4.93 -6.56
N ALA A 10 -12.11 6.02 -6.10
CA ALA A 10 -11.86 6.60 -4.78
C ALA A 10 -13.11 6.48 -3.92
N VAL A 11 -12.94 5.95 -2.70
CA VAL A 11 -14.02 5.71 -1.73
C VAL A 11 -13.68 6.43 -0.43
N ASP A 12 -14.48 7.43 -0.07
CA ASP A 12 -14.30 8.26 1.13
C ASP A 12 -15.65 8.91 1.45
N ASP A 13 -16.10 8.91 2.69
CA ASP A 13 -17.38 9.53 3.07
C ASP A 13 -17.31 11.07 3.08
N ASP A 14 -16.11 11.65 3.06
CA ASP A 14 -15.90 13.09 2.93
C ASP A 14 -15.85 13.53 1.45
N GLU A 15 -16.92 14.20 1.00
CA GLU A 15 -17.02 14.76 -0.37
C GLU A 15 -15.90 15.76 -0.71
N ALA A 16 -15.32 16.45 0.29
CA ALA A 16 -14.22 17.38 0.06
C ALA A 16 -12.93 16.61 -0.29
N ILE A 17 -12.71 15.47 0.32
CA ILE A 17 -11.61 14.56 -0.04
C ILE A 17 -11.83 13.99 -1.43
N LEU A 18 -13.03 13.51 -1.74
CA LEU A 18 -13.38 13.00 -3.08
C LEU A 18 -13.18 14.07 -4.16
N PHE A 19 -13.59 15.31 -3.89
CA PHE A 19 -13.33 16.44 -4.79
C PHE A 19 -11.84 16.68 -5.00
N THR A 20 -11.05 16.66 -3.93
CA THR A 20 -9.60 16.84 -3.97
C THR A 20 -8.93 15.73 -4.79
N LEU A 21 -9.31 14.47 -4.56
CA LEU A 21 -8.77 13.33 -5.29
C LEU A 21 -9.12 13.41 -6.79
N ARG A 22 -10.35 13.80 -7.14
CA ARG A 22 -10.74 14.05 -8.55
C ARG A 22 -9.88 15.13 -9.20
N ALA A 23 -9.63 16.24 -8.49
CA ALA A 23 -8.80 17.32 -9.01
C ALA A 23 -7.36 16.83 -9.27
N ILE A 24 -6.78 16.05 -8.34
CA ILE A 24 -5.46 15.45 -8.50
C ILE A 24 -5.45 14.47 -9.68
N GLY A 25 -6.46 13.60 -9.80
CA GLY A 25 -6.60 12.65 -10.88
C GLY A 25 -6.63 13.34 -12.25
N LYS A 26 -7.40 14.42 -12.37
CA LYS A 26 -7.48 15.23 -13.59
C LYS A 26 -6.12 15.80 -13.99
N VAL A 27 -5.36 16.33 -13.03
CA VAL A 27 -3.99 16.86 -13.29
C VAL A 27 -3.04 15.74 -13.70
N ALA A 28 -3.20 14.54 -13.15
CA ALA A 28 -2.36 13.39 -13.45
C ALA A 28 -2.74 12.67 -14.76
N GLY A 29 -3.87 13.04 -15.38
CA GLY A 29 -4.39 12.41 -16.61
C GLY A 29 -5.09 11.07 -16.35
N TRP A 30 -5.72 10.89 -15.16
CA TRP A 30 -6.46 9.69 -14.80
C TRP A 30 -7.97 9.92 -14.83
N SER A 31 -8.71 8.90 -15.23
CA SER A 31 -10.16 8.82 -15.03
C SER A 31 -10.44 8.41 -13.58
N MET A 32 -11.21 9.18 -12.85
CA MET A 32 -11.46 8.92 -11.44
C MET A 32 -12.97 8.84 -11.16
N ASP A 33 -13.44 7.63 -10.85
CA ASP A 33 -14.75 7.40 -10.27
C ASP A 33 -14.67 7.64 -8.76
N THR A 34 -15.69 8.25 -8.18
CA THR A 34 -15.74 8.54 -6.73
C THR A 34 -17.03 8.03 -6.12
N CYS A 35 -16.96 7.57 -4.88
CA CYS A 35 -18.09 6.99 -4.18
C CYS A 35 -17.98 7.27 -2.67
N SER A 36 -19.06 7.77 -2.05
CA SER A 36 -19.10 7.99 -0.60
C SER A 36 -19.66 6.81 0.20
N SER A 37 -20.11 5.74 -0.47
CA SER A 37 -20.65 4.55 0.17
C SER A 37 -19.79 3.31 -0.09
N PRO A 38 -19.33 2.62 0.97
CA PRO A 38 -18.61 1.36 0.84
C PRO A 38 -19.38 0.28 0.09
N GLN A 39 -20.71 0.21 0.30
CA GLN A 39 -21.54 -0.77 -0.40
C GLN A 39 -21.58 -0.49 -1.90
N ARG A 40 -21.77 0.78 -2.29
CA ARG A 40 -21.75 1.17 -3.71
C ARG A 40 -20.38 0.94 -4.35
N ALA A 41 -19.29 1.08 -3.58
CA ALA A 41 -17.95 0.76 -4.06
C ALA A 41 -17.81 -0.71 -4.44
N LEU A 42 -18.37 -1.63 -3.65
CA LEU A 42 -18.37 -3.07 -3.95
C LEU A 42 -19.16 -3.38 -5.24
N ASP A 43 -20.32 -2.73 -5.44
CA ASP A 43 -21.08 -2.88 -6.68
C ASP A 43 -20.26 -2.41 -7.89
N LEU A 44 -19.59 -1.25 -7.78
CA LEU A 44 -18.76 -0.70 -8.84
C LEU A 44 -17.56 -1.63 -9.18
N VAL A 45 -16.92 -2.22 -8.18
CA VAL A 45 -15.82 -3.18 -8.40
C VAL A 45 -16.31 -4.47 -9.07
N ALA A 46 -17.55 -4.89 -8.79
CA ALA A 46 -18.15 -6.04 -9.45
C ALA A 46 -18.59 -5.73 -10.89
N GLU A 47 -19.01 -4.48 -11.17
CA GLU A 47 -19.50 -4.04 -12.48
C GLU A 47 -18.38 -3.64 -13.44
N ARG A 48 -17.22 -3.19 -12.94
CA ARG A 48 -16.16 -2.54 -13.73
C ARG A 48 -14.78 -2.89 -13.23
N SER A 49 -13.81 -2.89 -14.13
CA SER A 49 -12.40 -3.02 -13.78
C SER A 49 -11.77 -1.66 -13.49
N TYR A 50 -10.96 -1.61 -12.45
CA TYR A 50 -10.14 -0.46 -12.06
C TYR A 50 -8.67 -0.81 -12.06
N ASP A 51 -7.82 0.14 -12.42
CA ASP A 51 -6.37 -0.02 -12.36
C ASP A 51 -5.83 0.18 -10.94
N LEU A 52 -6.58 0.92 -10.10
CA LEU A 52 -6.25 1.16 -8.69
C LEU A 52 -7.50 1.61 -7.93
N ILE A 53 -7.57 1.23 -6.65
CA ILE A 53 -8.65 1.66 -5.75
C ILE A 53 -8.02 2.42 -4.57
N VAL A 54 -8.65 3.54 -4.19
CA VAL A 54 -8.31 4.33 -3.00
C VAL A 54 -9.46 4.18 -2.01
N VAL A 55 -9.16 3.83 -0.77
CA VAL A 55 -10.17 3.57 0.26
C VAL A 55 -9.86 4.39 1.50
N ASP A 56 -10.82 5.17 1.99
CA ASP A 56 -10.70 5.76 3.31
C ASP A 56 -10.79 4.69 4.41
N TYR A 57 -10.03 4.90 5.47
CA TYR A 57 -10.07 4.00 6.61
C TYR A 57 -11.31 4.22 7.47
N HIS A 58 -11.66 5.48 7.75
CA HIS A 58 -12.72 5.83 8.70
C HIS A 58 -14.01 6.20 7.99
N MET A 59 -14.82 5.22 7.68
CA MET A 59 -16.16 5.43 7.13
C MET A 59 -17.24 4.97 8.12
N PRO A 60 -18.37 5.66 8.24
CA PRO A 60 -19.38 5.38 9.27
C PRO A 60 -20.01 3.99 9.13
N ASP A 61 -20.26 3.52 7.91
CA ASP A 61 -21.00 2.28 7.67
C ASP A 61 -20.11 1.04 7.61
N MET A 62 -18.84 1.21 7.28
CA MET A 62 -17.89 0.09 7.14
C MET A 62 -16.45 0.59 7.27
N ASP A 63 -15.71 -0.01 8.20
CA ASP A 63 -14.26 0.19 8.33
C ASP A 63 -13.54 -0.17 7.02
N GLY A 64 -12.60 0.69 6.60
CA GLY A 64 -11.86 0.51 5.35
C GLY A 64 -11.11 -0.83 5.28
N VAL A 65 -10.65 -1.40 6.40
CA VAL A 65 -10.05 -2.75 6.45
C VAL A 65 -11.06 -3.82 5.99
N VAL A 66 -12.31 -3.69 6.42
CA VAL A 66 -13.38 -4.62 6.01
C VAL A 66 -13.67 -4.45 4.52
N LEU A 67 -13.72 -3.21 4.03
CA LEU A 67 -13.94 -2.93 2.61
C LEU A 67 -12.80 -3.53 1.76
N VAL A 68 -11.53 -3.33 2.15
CA VAL A 68 -10.38 -3.92 1.46
C VAL A 68 -10.51 -5.44 1.36
N ARG A 69 -10.84 -6.13 2.45
CA ARG A 69 -11.05 -7.60 2.43
C ARG A 69 -12.16 -8.03 1.48
N ARG A 70 -13.27 -7.28 1.43
CA ARG A 70 -14.38 -7.57 0.52
C ARG A 70 -14.00 -7.31 -0.94
N ILE A 71 -13.26 -6.24 -1.23
CA ILE A 71 -12.73 -5.98 -2.57
C ILE A 71 -11.81 -7.13 -2.99
N ARG A 72 -10.93 -7.60 -2.10
CA ARG A 72 -10.03 -8.74 -2.37
C ARG A 72 -10.76 -10.04 -2.68
N ALA A 73 -11.96 -10.24 -2.15
CA ALA A 73 -12.79 -11.39 -2.49
C ALA A 73 -13.35 -11.33 -3.93
N VAL A 74 -13.41 -10.14 -4.54
CA VAL A 74 -13.89 -9.90 -5.91
C VAL A 74 -12.72 -9.75 -6.88
N ASP A 75 -11.71 -8.97 -6.50
CA ASP A 75 -10.49 -8.71 -7.27
C ASP A 75 -9.25 -8.88 -6.40
N HIS A 76 -8.51 -9.96 -6.67
CA HIS A 76 -7.31 -10.30 -5.89
C HIS A 76 -6.11 -9.41 -6.21
N ASP A 77 -6.07 -8.81 -7.40
CA ASP A 77 -4.86 -8.21 -7.97
C ASP A 77 -4.87 -6.67 -8.02
N VAL A 78 -6.04 -6.03 -8.03
CA VAL A 78 -6.13 -4.56 -8.13
C VAL A 78 -5.35 -3.89 -6.98
N PRO A 79 -4.45 -2.93 -7.24
CA PRO A 79 -3.78 -2.20 -6.16
C PRO A 79 -4.78 -1.41 -5.33
N ILE A 80 -4.65 -1.48 -4.01
CA ILE A 80 -5.49 -0.73 -3.07
C ILE A 80 -4.60 0.14 -2.19
N ILE A 81 -4.82 1.46 -2.23
CA ILE A 81 -4.20 2.44 -1.32
C ILE A 81 -5.21 2.83 -0.25
N VAL A 82 -4.88 2.65 1.02
CA VAL A 82 -5.74 3.10 2.13
C VAL A 82 -5.33 4.50 2.57
N LEU A 83 -6.31 5.41 2.71
CA LEU A 83 -6.11 6.73 3.30
C LEU A 83 -6.47 6.69 4.79
N THR A 84 -5.66 7.30 5.64
CA THR A 84 -5.89 7.34 7.08
C THR A 84 -5.41 8.65 7.70
N VAL A 85 -6.03 9.08 8.78
CA VAL A 85 -5.51 10.18 9.63
C VAL A 85 -4.56 9.67 10.70
N ASP A 86 -4.45 8.35 10.86
CA ASP A 86 -3.71 7.70 11.93
C ASP A 86 -2.38 7.15 11.41
N GLU A 87 -1.28 7.58 12.01
CA GLU A 87 0.09 7.16 11.66
C GLU A 87 0.57 5.93 12.46
N ARG A 88 -0.29 5.35 13.31
CA ARG A 88 0.13 4.24 14.17
C ARG A 88 0.46 2.98 13.39
N LEU A 89 1.55 2.35 13.77
CA LEU A 89 2.10 1.12 13.16
C LEU A 89 1.13 -0.05 13.14
N SER A 90 0.36 -0.22 14.23
CA SER A 90 -0.64 -1.28 14.35
C SER A 90 -1.73 -1.23 13.26
N LEU A 91 -1.91 -0.06 12.64
CA LEU A 91 -2.86 0.14 11.56
C LEU A 91 -2.29 -0.31 10.21
N ALA A 92 -1.01 -0.03 9.96
CA ALA A 92 -0.33 -0.47 8.75
C ALA A 92 -0.30 -2.00 8.62
N GLU A 93 -0.06 -2.70 9.73
CA GLU A 93 -0.12 -4.17 9.78
C GLU A 93 -1.53 -4.68 9.44
N ARG A 94 -2.57 -4.06 10.01
CA ARG A 94 -3.97 -4.41 9.72
C ARG A 94 -4.33 -4.20 8.25
N PHE A 95 -3.82 -3.15 7.61
CA PHE A 95 -4.04 -2.89 6.18
C PHE A 95 -3.36 -3.94 5.32
N SER A 96 -2.12 -4.29 5.65
CA SER A 96 -1.38 -5.35 4.97
C SER A 96 -2.08 -6.70 5.05
N GLU A 97 -2.46 -7.11 6.26
CA GLU A 97 -3.22 -8.36 6.49
C GLU A 97 -4.58 -8.39 5.75
N ALA A 98 -5.17 -7.22 5.50
CA ALA A 98 -6.39 -7.10 4.72
C ALA A 98 -6.15 -7.18 3.21
N GLY A 99 -4.89 -7.06 2.78
CA GLY A 99 -4.49 -7.08 1.37
C GLY A 99 -4.38 -5.71 0.71
N ALA A 100 -4.22 -4.62 1.49
CA ALA A 100 -3.89 -3.31 0.93
C ALA A 100 -2.47 -3.33 0.35
N SER A 101 -2.26 -2.65 -0.77
CA SER A 101 -0.97 -2.55 -1.45
C SER A 101 -0.11 -1.42 -0.89
N ASP A 102 -0.73 -0.37 -0.37
CA ASP A 102 -0.06 0.79 0.22
C ASP A 102 -1.04 1.55 1.12
N PHE A 103 -0.54 2.50 1.90
CA PHE A 103 -1.38 3.44 2.63
C PHE A 103 -0.77 4.84 2.61
N ALA A 104 -1.60 5.87 2.77
CA ALA A 104 -1.17 7.26 2.83
C ALA A 104 -1.90 7.99 3.95
N VAL A 105 -1.19 8.94 4.58
CA VAL A 105 -1.72 9.72 5.69
C VAL A 105 -2.38 10.99 5.16
N LYS A 106 -3.58 11.28 5.65
CA LYS A 106 -4.26 12.56 5.41
C LYS A 106 -3.58 13.69 6.22
N PRO A 107 -3.43 14.93 5.70
CA PRO A 107 -3.99 15.43 4.45
C PRO A 107 -3.23 14.96 3.21
N VAL A 108 -3.97 14.64 2.16
CA VAL A 108 -3.42 14.11 0.90
C VAL A 108 -2.67 15.21 0.15
N LYS A 109 -1.36 15.08 0.05
CA LYS A 109 -0.52 15.98 -0.76
C LYS A 109 -0.45 15.46 -2.19
N ALA A 110 -0.80 16.29 -3.17
CA ALA A 110 -0.91 15.89 -4.57
C ALA A 110 0.34 15.18 -5.12
N ALA A 111 1.55 15.72 -4.87
CA ALA A 111 2.79 15.14 -5.35
C ALA A 111 3.07 13.75 -4.76
N ASP A 112 2.83 13.57 -3.45
CA ASP A 112 2.99 12.27 -2.78
C ASP A 112 1.97 11.27 -3.30
N PHE A 113 0.71 11.64 -3.39
CA PHE A 113 -0.36 10.79 -3.89
C PHE A 113 -0.10 10.33 -5.34
N ILE A 114 0.27 11.27 -6.24
CA ILE A 114 0.60 10.93 -7.63
C ILE A 114 1.77 9.94 -7.69
N SER A 115 2.79 10.14 -6.87
CA SER A 115 3.95 9.24 -6.81
C SER A 115 3.55 7.83 -6.35
N ARG A 116 2.73 7.73 -5.30
CA ARG A 116 2.24 6.45 -4.78
C ARG A 116 1.38 5.70 -5.79
N VAL A 117 0.43 6.39 -6.43
CA VAL A 117 -0.41 5.80 -7.48
C VAL A 117 0.46 5.26 -8.63
N ARG A 118 1.41 6.05 -9.13
CA ARG A 118 2.31 5.60 -10.20
C ARG A 118 3.14 4.39 -9.81
N LEU A 119 3.64 4.33 -8.58
CA LEU A 119 4.40 3.20 -8.06
C LEU A 119 3.55 1.92 -8.02
N ASN A 120 2.32 2.02 -7.51
CA ASN A 120 1.42 0.88 -7.44
C ASN A 120 0.96 0.40 -8.82
N LEU A 121 0.69 1.30 -9.77
CA LEU A 121 0.36 0.96 -11.16
C LEU A 121 1.53 0.32 -11.92
N SER A 122 2.76 0.75 -11.66
CA SER A 122 3.93 0.17 -12.33
C SER A 122 4.22 -1.27 -11.88
N GLY A 123 3.84 -1.63 -10.66
CA GLY A 123 3.94 -2.99 -10.13
C GLY A 123 3.09 -4.02 -10.89
N GLN A 124 1.94 -3.61 -11.46
CA GLN A 124 1.05 -4.50 -12.22
C GLN A 124 1.53 -4.82 -13.64
N ARG A 125 2.20 -3.88 -14.30
CA ARG A 125 2.64 -4.08 -15.71
C ARG A 125 3.75 -5.12 -15.89
N GLY A 126 4.24 -5.72 -14.81
CA GLY A 126 5.35 -6.68 -14.81
C GLY A 126 4.97 -8.15 -14.67
N LYS A 127 3.67 -8.51 -14.51
CA LYS A 127 3.25 -9.91 -14.35
C LYS A 127 3.24 -10.74 -15.66
N GLY A 128 3.71 -10.18 -16.79
CA GLY A 128 3.64 -10.79 -18.12
C GLY A 128 4.97 -11.23 -18.74
N ASP A 129 6.10 -11.19 -18.04
CA ASP A 129 7.38 -11.66 -18.62
C ASP A 129 8.18 -12.45 -17.58
N GLU A 130 8.16 -13.76 -17.74
CA GLU A 130 8.91 -14.70 -16.92
C GLU A 130 10.40 -14.61 -17.20
N GLY A 131 11.18 -14.39 -16.16
CA GLY A 131 12.59 -14.75 -16.17
C GLY A 131 13.59 -13.62 -16.23
N ARG A 132 13.72 -12.86 -15.12
CA ARG A 132 15.00 -12.33 -14.63
C ARG A 132 14.78 -11.74 -13.24
N SER A 133 15.63 -12.10 -12.27
CA SER A 133 15.76 -11.49 -10.94
C SER A 133 15.85 -9.96 -11.04
N SER A 134 14.68 -9.30 -11.10
CA SER A 134 14.58 -7.85 -11.09
C SER A 134 13.75 -7.44 -9.89
N MET A 135 14.28 -6.52 -9.12
CA MET A 135 13.59 -5.89 -7.98
C MET A 135 12.14 -5.53 -8.32
N PRO A 136 11.19 -5.71 -7.39
CA PRO A 136 9.81 -5.26 -7.57
C PRO A 136 9.81 -3.79 -8.01
N LYS A 137 9.09 -3.50 -9.09
CA LYS A 137 9.03 -2.15 -9.67
C LYS A 137 8.52 -1.15 -8.64
N GLY A 138 9.23 -0.04 -8.49
CA GLY A 138 8.91 1.01 -7.52
C GLY A 138 9.73 0.96 -6.23
N LEU A 139 10.61 -0.02 -6.09
CA LEU A 139 11.65 -0.03 -5.08
C LEU A 139 12.97 0.42 -5.72
N SER A 140 13.68 1.38 -5.10
CA SER A 140 14.99 1.78 -5.60
C SER A 140 16.07 0.85 -5.05
N GLN A 141 17.04 0.48 -5.89
CA GLN A 141 18.20 -0.33 -5.46
C GLN A 141 18.94 0.34 -4.30
N GLN A 142 19.05 1.66 -4.33
CA GLN A 142 19.73 2.42 -3.29
C GLN A 142 19.03 2.28 -1.93
N THR A 143 17.70 2.36 -1.89
CA THR A 143 16.94 2.19 -0.64
C THR A 143 16.92 0.72 -0.21
N MET A 144 16.82 -0.23 -1.14
CA MET A 144 16.95 -1.65 -0.85
C MET A 144 18.29 -1.95 -0.17
N ASN A 145 19.39 -1.41 -0.71
CA ASN A 145 20.72 -1.58 -0.12
C ASN A 145 20.80 -1.01 1.29
N LYS A 146 20.15 0.14 1.57
CA LYS A 146 20.09 0.70 2.93
C LYS A 146 19.31 -0.20 3.89
N VAL A 147 18.15 -0.71 3.48
CA VAL A 147 17.32 -1.60 4.31
C VAL A 147 18.05 -2.93 4.56
N VAL A 148 18.66 -3.50 3.51
CA VAL A 148 19.46 -4.75 3.64
C VAL A 148 20.67 -4.52 4.54
N ALA A 149 21.39 -3.40 4.39
CA ALA A 149 22.53 -3.08 5.26
C ALA A 149 22.10 -2.89 6.73
N ALA A 150 20.94 -2.27 6.96
CA ALA A 150 20.40 -2.13 8.31
C ALA A 150 19.99 -3.48 8.93
N LEU A 151 19.48 -4.41 8.12
CA LEU A 151 19.17 -5.79 8.54
C LEU A 151 20.45 -6.63 8.78
N ALA A 152 21.51 -6.37 8.00
CA ALA A 152 22.76 -7.15 8.08
C ALA A 152 23.64 -6.77 9.28
N SER A 153 23.39 -5.62 9.90
CA SER A 153 24.34 -5.00 10.82
C SER A 153 24.58 -5.74 12.13
N GLU A 154 23.90 -6.84 12.50
CA GLU A 154 24.27 -7.57 13.75
C GLU A 154 23.64 -8.96 13.93
N ASN A 155 23.11 -9.59 12.91
CA ASN A 155 22.42 -10.90 13.05
C ASN A 155 21.24 -10.87 14.06
N GLU A 156 20.73 -9.68 14.33
CA GLU A 156 19.65 -9.42 15.26
C GLU A 156 18.29 -9.43 14.56
N TRP A 157 17.25 -9.71 15.33
CA TRP A 157 15.89 -9.54 14.91
C TRP A 157 15.46 -8.10 15.18
N LEU A 158 15.07 -7.37 14.15
CA LEU A 158 14.75 -5.95 14.22
C LEU A 158 13.29 -5.68 13.82
N GLY A 159 12.64 -4.82 14.59
CA GLY A 159 11.34 -4.27 14.23
C GLY A 159 11.44 -3.28 13.05
N ALA A 160 10.35 -3.07 12.34
CA ALA A 160 10.33 -2.15 11.21
C ALA A 160 10.63 -0.69 11.61
N GLU A 161 10.33 -0.29 12.87
CA GLU A 161 10.69 1.04 13.40
C GLU A 161 12.19 1.22 13.53
N ASP A 162 12.86 0.27 14.18
CA ASP A 162 14.32 0.32 14.36
C ASP A 162 15.03 0.31 13.01
N LEU A 163 14.50 -0.47 12.06
CA LEU A 163 15.00 -0.52 10.70
C LEU A 163 14.80 0.81 9.95
N ALA A 164 13.68 1.51 10.16
CA ALA A 164 13.43 2.82 9.57
C ALA A 164 14.45 3.86 10.04
N VAL A 165 14.73 3.87 11.35
CA VAL A 165 15.74 4.74 11.95
C VAL A 165 17.12 4.40 11.41
N ARG A 166 17.53 3.14 11.43
CA ARG A 166 18.85 2.67 10.99
C ARG A 166 19.09 2.89 9.49
N ALA A 167 18.08 2.63 8.66
CA ALA A 167 18.18 2.83 7.21
C ALA A 167 18.06 4.31 6.78
N GLY A 168 17.66 5.19 7.70
CA GLY A 168 17.46 6.61 7.42
C GLY A 168 16.33 6.86 6.41
N VAL A 169 15.25 6.10 6.50
CA VAL A 169 14.06 6.21 5.63
C VAL A 169 12.79 6.17 6.46
N SER A 170 11.67 6.57 5.87
CA SER A 170 10.39 6.51 6.60
C SER A 170 9.99 5.07 6.90
N TYR A 171 9.24 4.87 7.98
CA TYR A 171 8.66 3.57 8.33
C TYR A 171 7.89 2.94 7.16
N GLN A 172 7.06 3.74 6.48
CA GLN A 172 6.29 3.30 5.30
C GLN A 172 7.20 2.77 4.19
N THR A 173 8.35 3.44 4.00
CA THR A 173 9.35 2.98 3.04
C THR A 173 9.93 1.64 3.46
N VAL A 174 10.41 1.51 4.72
CA VAL A 174 10.96 0.25 5.22
C VAL A 174 9.99 -0.90 5.06
N TRP A 175 8.74 -0.69 5.44
CA TRP A 175 7.72 -1.72 5.38
C TRP A 175 7.57 -2.32 3.97
N ARG A 176 7.53 -1.48 2.93
CA ARG A 176 7.44 -1.95 1.53
C ARG A 176 8.65 -2.77 1.10
N TYR A 177 9.83 -2.42 1.60
CA TYR A 177 11.05 -3.17 1.30
C TYR A 177 11.15 -4.47 2.08
N LEU A 178 10.64 -4.50 3.31
CA LEU A 178 10.56 -5.72 4.12
C LEU A 178 9.56 -6.73 3.53
N ASP A 179 8.41 -6.25 3.06
CA ASP A 179 7.42 -7.07 2.35
C ASP A 179 8.02 -7.71 1.09
N ALA A 180 8.76 -6.95 0.31
CA ALA A 180 9.47 -7.46 -0.86
C ALA A 180 10.54 -8.50 -0.47
N LEU A 181 11.33 -8.24 0.59
CA LEU A 181 12.36 -9.17 1.07
C LEU A 181 11.77 -10.45 1.67
N GLU A 182 10.62 -10.36 2.33
CA GLU A 182 9.86 -11.51 2.83
C GLU A 182 9.33 -12.35 1.67
N SER A 183 8.70 -11.70 0.67
CA SER A 183 8.16 -12.36 -0.52
C SER A 183 9.23 -13.05 -1.36
N ASP A 184 10.42 -12.45 -1.48
CA ASP A 184 11.58 -13.03 -2.16
C ASP A 184 12.30 -14.11 -1.34
N GLY A 185 11.84 -14.38 -0.11
CA GLY A 185 12.48 -15.33 0.82
C GLY A 185 13.87 -14.89 1.31
N ARG A 186 14.24 -13.62 1.15
CA ARG A 186 15.51 -13.03 1.59
C ARG A 186 15.50 -12.55 3.02
N ALA A 187 14.33 -12.29 3.58
CA ALA A 187 14.13 -12.00 5.00
C ALA A 187 13.36 -13.13 5.69
N ARG A 188 13.72 -13.39 6.93
CA ARG A 188 12.95 -14.23 7.87
C ARG A 188 12.11 -13.32 8.73
N VAL A 189 10.90 -13.77 9.08
CA VAL A 189 9.98 -13.05 9.94
C VAL A 189 9.66 -13.90 11.16
N ARG A 190 9.58 -13.27 12.32
CA ARG A 190 9.03 -13.88 13.53
C ARG A 190 8.01 -12.97 14.16
N LEU A 191 7.04 -13.57 14.85
CA LEU A 191 6.08 -12.85 15.67
C LEU A 191 6.60 -12.76 17.11
N VAL A 192 6.64 -11.57 17.66
CA VAL A 192 7.05 -11.33 19.04
C VAL A 192 5.82 -11.01 19.88
N TYR A 193 5.59 -11.84 20.88
CA TYR A 193 4.50 -11.73 21.85
C TYR A 193 5.06 -11.11 23.12
N GLY A 194 4.85 -9.83 23.38
CA GLY A 194 5.40 -9.18 24.56
C GLY A 194 4.69 -7.87 24.88
N GLY A 195 3.55 -7.94 25.55
CA GLY A 195 2.83 -6.76 26.00
C GLY A 195 1.31 -6.88 25.83
N ARG A 196 0.56 -5.85 26.30
CA ARG A 196 -0.87 -5.71 26.02
C ARG A 196 -1.03 -5.25 24.58
N GLY A 197 -1.33 -6.16 23.63
CA GLY A 197 -1.51 -5.85 22.23
C GLY A 197 -1.32 -7.06 21.30
N ARG A 198 -1.41 -6.83 19.98
CA ARG A 198 -1.06 -7.83 18.97
C ARG A 198 0.45 -8.09 18.94
N PRO A 199 0.88 -9.30 18.52
CA PRO A 199 2.28 -9.58 18.30
C PRO A 199 2.86 -8.64 17.23
N SER A 200 4.07 -8.13 17.45
CA SER A 200 4.83 -7.38 16.47
C SER A 200 5.65 -8.31 15.57
N LYS A 201 5.88 -7.88 14.33
CA LYS A 201 6.79 -8.59 13.42
C LYS A 201 8.23 -8.08 13.62
N GLU A 202 9.17 -9.00 13.73
CA GLU A 202 10.60 -8.74 13.64
C GLU A 202 11.18 -9.48 12.44
N TYR A 203 12.21 -8.89 11.85
CA TYR A 203 12.83 -9.32 10.61
C TYR A 203 14.33 -9.57 10.81
N SER A 204 14.86 -10.56 10.08
CA SER A 204 16.28 -10.87 10.00
C SER A 204 16.62 -11.33 8.59
N LEU A 205 17.82 -11.08 8.08
CA LEU A 205 18.27 -11.67 6.82
C LEU A 205 18.39 -13.19 6.93
N ARG A 206 18.19 -13.85 5.79
CA ARG A 206 18.33 -15.30 5.67
C ARG A 206 19.77 -15.66 5.41
#